data_a4c70562dcf97f5f996d29e3e2f20ea4
#
_entry.id   a4c70562dcf97f5f996d29e3e2f20ea4
#
_cell.length_a   1.000
_cell.length_b   1.000
_cell.length_c   1.000
_cell.angle_alpha   90.00
_cell.angle_beta   90.00
_cell.angle_gamma   90.00
#
_symmetry.space_group_name_H-M   'P 1'
#
loop_
_entity.id
_entity.type
_entity.pdbx_description
1 polymer ?
#
loop_
_entity_poly.entity_id
_entity_poly.type
_entity_poly.pdbx_seq_one_letter_code
_entity_poly.pdbx_strand_id
1 'polypeptide(L)'
;MNATPSLDDILAPVVKSMLVRLPVEAAFHVFFEEIATWWPLASHSVGGDKAVSCHIEPWVGGRFYEIQEDGAQSDWGQVLVWEPPQRVVFTMHPGRAPDLATQVEVDFQPEADGTRLTLIHTHWERCGEGAAANRKSYDGGWK
;
A
#
# COMPACT_ATOMS: atom_id res chain seq x y z
N MET A 1 3.47 -35.43 -7.88
CA MET A 1 2.58 -35.07 -6.77
C MET A 1 2.86 -33.65 -6.34
N ASN A 2 1.84 -32.80 -6.39
CA ASN A 2 2.02 -31.40 -6.03
C ASN A 2 1.95 -31.24 -4.50
N ALA A 3 2.96 -30.60 -3.95
CA ALA A 3 2.93 -30.26 -2.54
C ALA A 3 1.92 -29.14 -2.29
N THR A 4 1.14 -29.24 -1.21
CA THR A 4 0.30 -28.14 -0.76
C THR A 4 1.20 -27.01 -0.25
N PRO A 5 1.02 -25.74 -0.68
CA PRO A 5 1.81 -24.65 -0.15
C PRO A 5 1.66 -24.56 1.37
N SER A 6 2.76 -24.29 2.06
CA SER A 6 2.71 -24.04 3.50
C SER A 6 2.01 -22.70 3.77
N LEU A 7 1.55 -22.50 5.02
CA LEU A 7 0.96 -21.23 5.43
C LEU A 7 1.98 -20.08 5.28
N ASP A 8 3.25 -20.34 5.55
CA ASP A 8 4.31 -19.34 5.36
C ASP A 8 4.43 -18.92 3.90
N ASP A 9 4.32 -19.86 2.96
CA ASP A 9 4.36 -19.55 1.52
C ASP A 9 3.14 -18.74 1.09
N ILE A 10 1.93 -19.11 1.60
CA ILE A 10 0.68 -18.41 1.29
C ILE A 10 0.69 -16.98 1.83
N LEU A 11 1.30 -16.77 2.99
CA LEU A 11 1.34 -15.47 3.68
C LEU A 11 2.69 -14.76 3.54
N ALA A 12 3.56 -15.23 2.63
CA ALA A 12 4.84 -14.60 2.37
C ALA A 12 4.67 -13.13 1.94
N PRO A 13 5.66 -12.26 2.21
CA PRO A 13 5.61 -10.89 1.76
C PRO A 13 5.38 -10.78 0.25
N VAL A 14 4.55 -9.82 -0.15
CA VAL A 14 4.47 -9.41 -1.56
C VAL A 14 5.58 -8.39 -1.78
N VAL A 15 6.49 -8.68 -2.71
CA VAL A 15 7.62 -7.80 -3.03
C VAL A 15 7.51 -7.40 -4.49
N LYS A 16 7.41 -6.10 -4.74
CA LYS A 16 7.38 -5.53 -6.09
C LYS A 16 8.52 -4.54 -6.22
N SER A 17 9.21 -4.57 -7.36
CA SER A 17 10.28 -3.64 -7.64
C SER A 17 10.10 -3.10 -9.06
N MET A 18 10.31 -1.80 -9.23
CA MET A 18 10.21 -1.18 -10.55
C MET A 18 11.19 -0.02 -10.68
N LEU A 19 11.61 0.25 -11.90
CA LEU A 19 12.39 1.44 -12.22
C LEU A 19 11.42 2.53 -12.67
N VAL A 20 11.44 3.65 -11.97
CA VAL A 20 10.70 4.87 -12.34
C VAL A 20 11.69 5.85 -12.94
N ARG A 21 11.40 6.34 -14.16
CA ARG A 21 12.31 7.26 -14.87
C ARG A 21 12.13 8.70 -14.43
N LEU A 22 12.24 8.91 -13.12
CA LEU A 22 12.16 10.21 -12.47
C LEU A 22 13.24 10.29 -11.39
N PRO A 23 13.73 11.49 -11.05
CA PRO A 23 14.58 11.67 -9.87
C PRO A 23 13.86 11.21 -8.61
N VAL A 24 14.61 10.85 -7.58
CA VAL A 24 14.05 10.27 -6.35
C VAL A 24 12.99 11.15 -5.70
N GLU A 25 13.19 12.47 -5.66
CA GLU A 25 12.24 13.41 -5.07
C GLU A 25 10.92 13.45 -5.87
N ALA A 26 11.01 13.43 -7.20
CA ALA A 26 9.83 13.43 -8.07
C ALA A 26 9.07 12.11 -7.97
N ALA A 27 9.78 10.98 -7.93
CA ALA A 27 9.17 9.66 -7.77
C ALA A 27 8.42 9.57 -6.44
N PHE A 28 9.01 10.06 -5.36
CA PHE A 28 8.40 10.12 -4.04
C PHE A 28 7.13 10.97 -4.05
N HIS A 29 7.20 12.16 -4.66
CA HIS A 29 6.07 13.08 -4.78
C HIS A 29 4.88 12.42 -5.50
N VAL A 30 5.13 11.79 -6.65
CA VAL A 30 4.08 11.11 -7.41
C VAL A 30 3.46 9.98 -6.60
N PHE A 31 4.26 9.20 -5.91
CA PHE A 31 3.74 8.07 -5.14
C PHE A 31 2.83 8.53 -3.99
N PHE A 32 3.28 9.48 -3.18
CA PHE A 32 2.57 9.86 -1.95
C PHE A 32 1.69 11.09 -2.08
N GLU A 33 2.15 12.16 -2.69
CA GLU A 33 1.37 13.40 -2.78
C GLU A 33 0.32 13.35 -3.89
N GLU A 34 0.58 12.57 -4.94
CA GLU A 34 -0.37 12.36 -6.04
C GLU A 34 -1.01 10.99 -6.01
N ILE A 35 -1.08 10.35 -4.85
CA ILE A 35 -1.58 8.97 -4.71
C ILE A 35 -3.00 8.80 -5.25
N ALA A 36 -3.85 9.83 -5.13
CA ALA A 36 -5.22 9.80 -5.66
C ALA A 36 -5.28 9.65 -7.18
N THR A 37 -4.20 10.00 -7.90
CA THR A 37 -4.18 9.94 -9.36
C THR A 37 -3.94 8.54 -9.91
N TRP A 38 -3.35 7.64 -9.12
CA TRP A 38 -2.98 6.30 -9.61
C TRP A 38 -3.55 5.13 -8.80
N TRP A 39 -4.06 5.38 -7.58
CA TRP A 39 -4.62 4.31 -6.75
C TRP A 39 -5.88 3.72 -7.38
N PRO A 40 -6.02 2.37 -7.45
CA PRO A 40 -7.20 1.72 -8.04
C PRO A 40 -8.39 1.76 -7.07
N LEU A 41 -9.04 2.91 -6.92
CA LEU A 41 -10.13 3.14 -5.98
C LEU A 41 -11.32 2.20 -6.18
N ALA A 42 -11.67 1.89 -7.42
CA ALA A 42 -12.83 1.04 -7.69
C ALA A 42 -12.68 -0.38 -7.13
N SER A 43 -11.47 -0.90 -7.07
CA SER A 43 -11.21 -2.28 -6.61
C SER A 43 -10.57 -2.36 -5.24
N HIS A 44 -9.88 -1.31 -4.77
CA HIS A 44 -9.10 -1.32 -3.53
C HIS A 44 -9.44 -0.15 -2.62
N SER A 45 -10.75 0.02 -2.34
CA SER A 45 -11.24 1.02 -1.40
C SER A 45 -12.44 0.48 -0.64
N VAL A 46 -12.87 1.17 0.42
CA VAL A 46 -14.06 0.82 1.17
C VAL A 46 -15.33 1.16 0.37
N GLY A 47 -15.35 2.34 -0.26
CA GLY A 47 -16.50 2.82 -1.01
C GLY A 47 -16.65 2.27 -2.42
N GLY A 48 -15.63 1.59 -2.96
CA GLY A 48 -15.64 1.09 -4.34
C GLY A 48 -15.93 2.20 -5.34
N ASP A 49 -17.00 2.07 -6.10
CA ASP A 49 -17.40 3.05 -7.12
C ASP A 49 -17.74 4.43 -6.53
N LYS A 50 -18.04 4.51 -5.24
CA LYS A 50 -18.35 5.77 -4.56
C LYS A 50 -17.11 6.47 -4.01
N ALA A 51 -15.93 5.84 -4.04
CA ALA A 51 -14.69 6.45 -3.61
C ALA A 51 -14.24 7.49 -4.64
N VAL A 52 -13.93 8.70 -4.18
CA VAL A 52 -13.53 9.83 -5.03
C VAL A 52 -12.02 10.00 -5.02
N SER A 53 -11.39 9.89 -3.85
CA SER A 53 -9.96 10.10 -3.71
C SER A 53 -9.41 9.38 -2.48
N CYS A 54 -8.08 9.31 -2.39
CA CYS A 54 -7.39 8.83 -1.20
C CYS A 54 -6.19 9.74 -0.90
N HIS A 55 -5.79 9.78 0.36
CA HIS A 55 -4.74 10.67 0.85
C HIS A 55 -3.92 10.01 1.94
N ILE A 56 -2.65 10.39 2.02
CA ILE A 56 -1.77 9.99 3.10
C ILE A 56 -1.19 11.26 3.73
N GLU A 57 -1.32 11.38 5.05
CA GLU A 57 -0.78 12.54 5.77
C GLU A 57 0.72 12.39 5.94
N PRO A 58 1.52 13.43 5.60
CA PRO A 58 2.97 13.31 5.44
C PRO A 58 3.75 13.45 6.76
N TRP A 59 3.43 12.63 7.75
CA TRP A 59 4.14 12.59 9.04
C TRP A 59 3.87 11.28 9.77
N VAL A 60 4.74 10.94 10.72
CA VAL A 60 4.55 9.76 11.57
C VAL A 60 3.27 9.94 12.40
N GLY A 61 2.43 8.91 12.41
CA GLY A 61 1.10 8.96 13.04
C GLY A 61 0.02 9.50 12.12
N GLY A 62 0.38 9.96 10.92
CA GLY A 62 -0.57 10.47 9.94
C GLY A 62 -1.54 9.41 9.44
N ARG A 63 -2.69 9.84 8.96
CA ARG A 63 -3.74 8.96 8.44
C ARG A 63 -3.51 8.64 6.97
N PHE A 64 -3.81 7.40 6.59
CA PHE A 64 -4.03 7.01 5.20
C PHE A 64 -5.52 6.71 5.06
N TYR A 65 -6.23 7.48 4.23
CA TYR A 65 -7.69 7.44 4.20
C TYR A 65 -8.26 7.71 2.81
N GLU A 66 -9.54 7.34 2.62
CA GLU A 66 -10.31 7.66 1.41
C GLU A 66 -11.39 8.69 1.70
N ILE A 67 -11.80 9.40 0.65
CA ILE A 67 -12.96 10.31 0.66
C ILE A 67 -13.97 9.76 -0.36
N GLN A 68 -15.24 9.65 0.06
CA GLN A 68 -16.36 9.18 -0.76
C GLN A 68 -17.18 10.34 -1.30
N GLU A 69 -18.08 10.07 -2.25
CA GLU A 69 -18.93 11.08 -2.90
C GLU A 69 -19.72 11.97 -1.94
N ASP A 70 -20.20 11.40 -0.83
CA ASP A 70 -20.95 12.10 0.18
C ASP A 70 -20.09 12.87 1.20
N GLY A 71 -18.76 12.87 1.01
CA GLY A 71 -17.81 13.48 1.93
C GLY A 71 -17.39 12.58 3.08
N ALA A 72 -17.95 11.38 3.21
CA ALA A 72 -17.55 10.43 4.25
C ALA A 72 -16.09 10.01 4.06
N GLN A 73 -15.38 9.81 5.18
CA GLN A 73 -13.99 9.37 5.19
C GLN A 73 -13.87 8.00 5.84
N SER A 74 -13.02 7.17 5.28
CA SER A 74 -12.70 5.84 5.83
C SER A 74 -11.19 5.70 5.96
N ASP A 75 -10.72 5.43 7.17
CA ASP A 75 -9.30 5.24 7.42
C ASP A 75 -8.84 3.89 6.88
N TRP A 76 -7.73 3.90 6.17
CA TRP A 76 -7.09 2.68 5.65
C TRP A 76 -5.87 2.29 6.46
N GLY A 77 -5.25 3.21 7.17
CA GLY A 77 -4.06 2.93 7.91
C GLY A 77 -3.43 4.17 8.53
N GLN A 78 -2.20 3.96 8.99
CA GLN A 78 -1.42 4.97 9.69
C GLN A 78 0.03 4.90 9.27
N VAL A 79 0.68 6.06 9.16
CA VAL A 79 2.10 6.16 8.85
C VAL A 79 2.93 5.79 10.08
N LEU A 80 3.82 4.82 9.93
CA LEU A 80 4.74 4.38 10.98
C LEU A 80 6.13 4.99 10.85
N VAL A 81 6.60 5.16 9.59
CA VAL A 81 7.90 5.76 9.28
C VAL A 81 7.69 6.73 8.12
N TRP A 82 8.26 7.92 8.24
CA TRP A 82 8.20 8.94 7.20
C TRP A 82 9.59 9.55 7.00
N GLU A 83 10.32 9.07 6.01
CA GLU A 83 11.70 9.46 5.73
C GLU A 83 11.87 9.84 4.25
N PRO A 84 11.27 10.97 3.81
CA PRO A 84 11.38 11.38 2.42
C PRO A 84 12.82 11.82 2.06
N PRO A 85 13.28 11.56 0.85
CA PRO A 85 12.58 10.84 -0.22
C PRO A 85 12.94 9.36 -0.30
N GLN A 86 13.34 8.74 0.79
CA GLN A 86 13.96 7.42 0.82
C GLN A 86 13.00 6.30 1.21
N ARG A 87 12.18 6.50 2.26
CA ARG A 87 11.43 5.39 2.83
C ARG A 87 10.17 5.86 3.55
N VAL A 88 9.09 5.11 3.34
CA VAL A 88 7.84 5.26 4.11
C VAL A 88 7.33 3.88 4.49
N VAL A 89 6.85 3.73 5.72
CA VAL A 89 6.17 2.52 6.18
C VAL A 89 4.81 2.93 6.70
N PHE A 90 3.77 2.23 6.27
CA PHE A 90 2.41 2.49 6.73
C PHE A 90 1.62 1.19 6.86
N THR A 91 0.56 1.24 7.65
CA THR A 91 -0.36 0.10 7.83
C THR A 91 -1.53 0.22 6.85
N MET A 92 -2.18 -0.91 6.56
CA MET A 92 -3.37 -0.94 5.70
C MET A 92 -4.44 -1.87 6.27
N HIS A 93 -5.64 -1.33 6.47
CA HIS A 93 -6.80 -2.10 6.93
C HIS A 93 -8.11 -1.64 6.27
N PRO A 94 -8.17 -1.39 4.94
CA PRO A 94 -9.40 -0.89 4.31
C PRO A 94 -10.59 -1.81 4.62
N GLY A 95 -11.65 -1.24 5.24
CA GLY A 95 -12.83 -2.00 5.62
C GLY A 95 -12.63 -2.97 6.79
N ARG A 96 -11.51 -2.88 7.51
CA ARG A 96 -11.18 -3.75 8.65
C ARG A 96 -10.76 -2.93 9.87
N ALA A 97 -10.71 -3.59 11.04
CA ALA A 97 -10.23 -2.93 12.26
C ALA A 97 -8.71 -2.72 12.21
N PRO A 98 -8.16 -1.70 12.91
CA PRO A 98 -6.72 -1.41 12.90
C PRO A 98 -5.83 -2.57 13.36
N ASP A 99 -6.30 -3.43 14.25
CA ASP A 99 -5.54 -4.60 14.71
C ASP A 99 -5.42 -5.70 13.65
N LEU A 100 -6.21 -5.60 12.57
CA LEU A 100 -6.13 -6.50 11.42
C LEU A 100 -5.29 -5.91 10.27
N ALA A 101 -4.54 -4.85 10.54
CA ALA A 101 -3.78 -4.15 9.51
C ALA A 101 -2.60 -4.95 9.01
N THR A 102 -2.41 -4.95 7.69
CA THR A 102 -1.16 -5.33 7.04
C THR A 102 -0.19 -4.15 7.07
N GLN A 103 1.03 -4.36 6.63
CA GLN A 103 2.06 -3.32 6.62
C GLN A 103 2.70 -3.21 5.25
N VAL A 104 2.90 -1.99 4.78
CA VAL A 104 3.56 -1.70 3.50
C VAL A 104 4.78 -0.84 3.76
N GLU A 105 5.92 -1.29 3.26
CA GLU A 105 7.15 -0.52 3.22
C GLU A 105 7.44 -0.15 1.77
N VAL A 106 7.75 1.12 1.52
CA VAL A 106 8.13 1.61 0.19
C VAL A 106 9.48 2.29 0.30
N ASP A 107 10.46 1.76 -0.45
CA ASP A 107 11.82 2.28 -0.49
C ASP A 107 12.12 2.84 -1.87
N PHE A 108 12.83 3.97 -1.89
CA PHE A 108 13.23 4.66 -3.12
C PHE A 108 14.76 4.79 -3.14
N GLN A 109 15.40 4.24 -4.17
CA GLN A 109 16.85 4.32 -4.34
C GLN A 109 17.20 4.96 -5.68
N PRO A 110 18.03 6.02 -5.68
CA PRO A 110 18.52 6.59 -6.95
C PRO A 110 19.32 5.56 -7.74
N GLU A 111 19.07 5.53 -9.04
CA GLU A 111 19.85 4.74 -10.01
C GLU A 111 20.24 5.64 -11.18
N ALA A 112 21.13 5.14 -12.07
CA ALA A 112 21.62 5.92 -13.20
C ALA A 112 20.47 6.44 -14.12
N ASP A 113 19.42 5.62 -14.31
CA ASP A 113 18.32 5.94 -15.23
C ASP A 113 17.05 6.39 -14.52
N GLY A 114 17.11 6.67 -13.21
CA GLY A 114 15.93 7.09 -12.45
C GLY A 114 15.95 6.65 -11.00
N THR A 115 14.85 6.08 -10.55
CA THR A 115 14.68 5.64 -9.16
C THR A 115 14.18 4.21 -9.12
N ARG A 116 14.85 3.34 -8.34
CA ARG A 116 14.35 2.00 -8.03
C ARG A 116 13.36 2.10 -6.89
N LEU A 117 12.10 1.77 -7.16
CA LEU A 117 11.05 1.69 -6.16
C LEU A 117 10.87 0.23 -5.76
N THR A 118 10.96 -0.05 -4.46
CA THR A 118 10.71 -1.40 -3.92
C THR A 118 9.59 -1.32 -2.91
N LEU A 119 8.55 -2.12 -3.11
CA LEU A 119 7.38 -2.18 -2.23
C LEU A 119 7.34 -3.56 -1.60
N ILE A 120 7.21 -3.61 -0.27
CA ILE A 120 7.13 -4.84 0.51
C ILE A 120 5.85 -4.79 1.34
N HIS A 121 4.90 -5.67 1.04
CA HIS A 121 3.62 -5.75 1.74
C HIS A 121 3.61 -7.02 2.60
N THR A 122 3.52 -6.85 3.92
CA THR A 122 3.71 -7.90 4.92
C THR A 122 2.58 -7.95 5.93
N HIS A 123 2.70 -8.83 6.92
CA HIS A 123 1.77 -9.00 8.05
C HIS A 123 0.38 -9.47 7.61
N TRP A 124 0.35 -10.31 6.57
CA TRP A 124 -0.90 -10.88 6.04
C TRP A 124 -1.65 -11.72 7.08
N GLU A 125 -0.95 -12.34 8.03
CA GLU A 125 -1.52 -13.13 9.11
C GLU A 125 -2.52 -12.33 9.95
N ARG A 126 -2.37 -11.01 10.03
CA ARG A 126 -3.29 -10.13 10.77
C ARG A 126 -4.66 -10.02 10.13
N CYS A 127 -4.82 -10.44 8.88
CA CYS A 127 -6.11 -10.47 8.19
C CYS A 127 -7.01 -11.64 8.61
N GLY A 128 -6.47 -12.60 9.40
CA GLY A 128 -7.23 -13.76 9.86
C GLY A 128 -7.60 -14.69 8.70
N GLU A 129 -8.86 -15.14 8.67
CA GLU A 129 -9.34 -16.12 7.67
C GLU A 129 -9.25 -15.59 6.23
N GLY A 130 -9.32 -14.29 6.02
CA GLY A 130 -9.24 -13.68 4.70
C GLY A 130 -7.83 -13.41 4.20
N ALA A 131 -6.79 -13.78 4.96
CA ALA A 131 -5.41 -13.37 4.70
C ALA A 131 -4.90 -13.79 3.31
N ALA A 132 -5.09 -15.04 2.92
CA ALA A 132 -4.61 -15.54 1.62
C ALA A 132 -5.28 -14.83 0.44
N ALA A 133 -6.60 -14.64 0.53
CA ALA A 133 -7.37 -13.94 -0.50
C ALA A 133 -6.96 -12.47 -0.62
N ASN A 134 -6.77 -11.78 0.51
CA ASN A 134 -6.31 -10.39 0.53
C ASN A 134 -4.92 -10.26 -0.07
N ARG A 135 -4.00 -11.12 0.31
CA ARG A 135 -2.64 -11.13 -0.26
C ARG A 135 -2.67 -11.27 -1.78
N LYS A 136 -3.46 -12.19 -2.28
CA LYS A 136 -3.60 -12.42 -3.72
C LYS A 136 -4.17 -11.20 -4.44
N SER A 137 -5.18 -10.57 -3.85
CA SER A 137 -5.81 -9.35 -4.40
C SER A 137 -4.78 -8.21 -4.51
N TYR A 138 -4.02 -7.96 -3.46
CA TYR A 138 -3.00 -6.90 -3.47
C TYR A 138 -1.80 -7.24 -4.34
N ASP A 139 -1.41 -8.52 -4.39
CA ASP A 139 -0.32 -8.95 -5.30
C ASP A 139 -0.67 -8.60 -6.75
N GLY A 140 -1.91 -8.83 -7.17
CA GLY A 140 -2.39 -8.43 -8.49
C GLY A 140 -2.60 -6.92 -8.64
N GLY A 141 -2.89 -6.20 -7.56
CA GLY A 141 -3.19 -4.77 -7.54
C GLY A 141 -1.96 -3.86 -7.57
N TRP A 142 -0.82 -4.32 -7.05
CA TRP A 142 0.42 -3.54 -7.07
C TRP A 142 1.10 -3.62 -8.44
N LYS A 143 0.98 -2.59 -9.24
CA LYS A 143 1.56 -2.51 -10.59
C LYS A 143 2.38 -1.26 -10.78
#